data_b793af730e63220520e87ace6fe6e90b
#
_entry.id   b793af730e63220520e87ace6fe6e90b
#
_cell.length_a   1.000
_cell.length_b   1.000
_cell.length_c   1.000
_cell.angle_alpha   90.00
_cell.angle_beta   90.00
_cell.angle_gamma   90.00
#
_symmetry.space_group_name_H-M   'P 1'
#
loop_
_entity.id
_entity.type
_entity.pdbx_description
1 polymer ?
#
loop_
_entity_poly.entity_id
_entity_poly.type
_entity_poly.pdbx_seq_one_letter_code
_entity_poly.pdbx_strand_id
1 'polypeptide(L)'
;IYGEESFGPVVCVVRVNGADEAVRVANDTEYGLSAAVFGRDIARALEIAKRIDSGICHVNGPTVHDEAQMPFGGVKASGYGRFGGKAGIAEFTELRWITIETGPQHYPI
;
A
#
# COMPACT_ATOMS: atom_id res chain seq x y z
N ILE A 1 -23.60 -4.15 -2.10
CA ILE A 1 -22.66 -3.11 -2.57
C ILE A 1 -21.58 -2.83 -1.51
N TYR A 2 -21.95 -2.65 -0.23
CA TYR A 2 -20.95 -2.37 0.82
C TYR A 2 -19.91 -3.50 1.00
N GLY A 3 -20.33 -4.75 1.00
CA GLY A 3 -19.48 -5.92 1.18
C GLY A 3 -19.16 -6.70 -0.09
N GLU A 4 -19.63 -6.23 -1.25
CA GLU A 4 -19.40 -6.90 -2.53
C GLU A 4 -18.82 -5.93 -3.55
N GLU A 5 -17.72 -6.34 -4.20
CA GLU A 5 -17.15 -5.58 -5.29
C GLU A 5 -18.14 -5.49 -6.45
N SER A 6 -18.38 -4.29 -6.94
CA SER A 6 -19.30 -4.02 -8.05
C SER A 6 -18.69 -3.01 -9.00
N PHE A 7 -18.69 -3.32 -10.29
CA PHE A 7 -18.25 -2.42 -11.34
C PHE A 7 -19.44 -1.65 -11.91
N GLY A 8 -19.33 -0.32 -11.94
CA GLY A 8 -20.37 0.57 -12.48
C GLY A 8 -20.40 1.93 -11.77
N PRO A 9 -21.28 2.84 -12.20
CA PRO A 9 -21.40 4.18 -11.63
C PRO A 9 -22.15 4.17 -10.29
N VAL A 10 -21.67 3.38 -9.33
CA VAL A 10 -22.29 3.19 -8.01
C VAL A 10 -21.22 3.34 -6.93
N VAL A 11 -21.56 4.03 -5.84
CA VAL A 11 -20.70 4.24 -4.68
C VAL A 11 -21.51 4.16 -3.39
N CYS A 12 -20.95 3.58 -2.34
CA CYS A 12 -21.50 3.63 -1.00
C CYS A 12 -20.98 4.85 -0.26
N VAL A 13 -21.90 5.56 0.42
CA VAL A 13 -21.54 6.65 1.33
C VAL A 13 -21.91 6.23 2.75
N VAL A 14 -20.92 6.12 3.62
CA VAL A 14 -21.11 5.74 5.02
C VAL A 14 -20.81 6.94 5.90
N ARG A 15 -21.78 7.35 6.71
CA ARG A 15 -21.58 8.40 7.70
C ARG A 15 -20.90 7.80 8.94
N VAL A 16 -19.87 8.46 9.42
CA VAL A 16 -19.06 8.02 10.57
C VAL A 16 -18.90 9.14 11.60
N ASN A 17 -18.61 8.76 12.85
CA ASN A 17 -18.37 9.68 13.95
C ASN A 17 -16.86 9.71 14.28
N GLY A 18 -16.15 10.55 13.53
CA GLY A 18 -14.71 10.77 13.76
C GLY A 18 -13.79 9.81 13.03
N ALA A 19 -12.48 10.05 13.20
CA ALA A 19 -11.43 9.40 12.43
C ALA A 19 -11.30 7.90 12.75
N ASP A 20 -11.49 7.50 13.99
CA ASP A 20 -11.33 6.09 14.39
C ASP A 20 -12.39 5.19 13.75
N GLU A 21 -13.63 5.65 13.72
CA GLU A 21 -14.69 4.94 13.03
C GLU A 21 -14.47 4.96 11.51
N ALA A 22 -14.00 6.08 10.94
CA ALA A 22 -13.67 6.16 9.52
C ALA A 22 -12.62 5.12 9.11
N VAL A 23 -11.54 4.99 9.89
CA VAL A 23 -10.49 4.00 9.66
C VAL A 23 -11.04 2.58 9.78
N ARG A 24 -11.84 2.31 10.81
CA ARG A 24 -12.45 0.99 11.00
C ARG A 24 -13.32 0.60 9.80
N VAL A 25 -14.18 1.51 9.34
CA VAL A 25 -15.05 1.28 8.16
C VAL A 25 -14.22 1.13 6.88
N ALA A 26 -13.18 1.95 6.68
CA ALA A 26 -12.31 1.86 5.52
C ALA A 26 -11.54 0.52 5.46
N ASN A 27 -11.21 -0.05 6.62
CA ASN A 27 -10.50 -1.33 6.71
C ASN A 27 -11.43 -2.55 6.73
N ASP A 28 -12.75 -2.35 6.85
CA ASP A 28 -13.76 -3.40 6.86
C ASP A 28 -14.06 -3.90 5.43
N THR A 29 -13.04 -4.44 4.80
CA THR A 29 -13.09 -5.03 3.46
C THR A 29 -11.98 -6.08 3.31
N GLU A 30 -12.20 -7.06 2.48
CA GLU A 30 -11.18 -8.04 2.09
C GLU A 30 -10.14 -7.46 1.11
N TYR A 31 -10.42 -6.32 0.49
CA TYR A 31 -9.56 -5.65 -0.48
C TYR A 31 -8.72 -4.54 0.14
N GLY A 32 -7.63 -4.17 -0.52
CA GLY A 32 -6.74 -3.11 -0.08
C GLY A 32 -5.81 -2.63 -1.19
N LEU A 33 -6.34 -2.19 -2.33
CA LEU A 33 -5.52 -1.68 -3.42
C LEU A 33 -5.16 -0.23 -3.19
N SER A 34 -6.13 0.65 -3.21
CA SER A 34 -5.93 2.09 -3.12
C SER A 34 -6.96 2.76 -2.23
N ALA A 35 -6.50 3.74 -1.45
CA ALA A 35 -7.33 4.58 -0.59
C ALA A 35 -6.97 6.06 -0.76
N ALA A 36 -7.85 6.93 -0.27
CA ALA A 36 -7.60 8.37 -0.21
C ALA A 36 -8.16 8.96 1.08
N VAL A 37 -7.41 9.92 1.64
CA VAL A 37 -7.84 10.71 2.80
C VAL A 37 -7.85 12.18 2.42
N PHE A 38 -8.99 12.82 2.51
CA PHE A 38 -9.14 14.24 2.24
C PHE A 38 -9.27 15.03 3.53
N GLY A 39 -8.45 16.06 3.71
CA GLY A 39 -8.48 16.91 4.88
C GLY A 39 -7.69 18.21 4.70
N ARG A 40 -8.12 19.28 5.39
CA ARG A 40 -7.41 20.56 5.39
C ARG A 40 -6.13 20.49 6.23
N ASP A 41 -6.18 19.76 7.32
CA ASP A 41 -5.03 19.46 8.17
C ASP A 41 -4.28 18.27 7.59
N ILE A 42 -3.19 18.55 6.90
CA ILE A 42 -2.37 17.54 6.21
C ILE A 42 -1.72 16.57 7.19
N ALA A 43 -1.26 17.06 8.35
CA ALA A 43 -0.63 16.21 9.36
C ALA A 43 -1.61 15.18 9.91
N ARG A 44 -2.82 15.63 10.25
CA ARG A 44 -3.90 14.75 10.69
C ARG A 44 -4.33 13.78 9.59
N ALA A 45 -4.45 14.23 8.36
CA ALA A 45 -4.80 13.38 7.23
C ALA A 45 -3.76 12.28 6.99
N LEU A 46 -2.47 12.61 7.12
CA LEU A 46 -1.37 11.65 7.03
C LEU A 46 -1.43 10.59 8.15
N GLU A 47 -1.70 11.01 9.40
CA GLU A 47 -1.83 10.06 10.51
C GLU A 47 -3.02 9.10 10.33
N ILE A 48 -4.10 9.56 9.72
CA ILE A 48 -5.24 8.71 9.34
C ILE A 48 -4.83 7.77 8.21
N ALA A 49 -4.18 8.27 7.16
CA ALA A 49 -3.74 7.48 6.01
C ALA A 49 -2.82 6.30 6.40
N LYS A 50 -1.93 6.51 7.37
CA LYS A 50 -1.05 5.44 7.91
C LYS A 50 -1.79 4.29 8.57
N ARG A 51 -3.05 4.47 8.91
CA ARG A 51 -3.89 3.47 9.59
C ARG A 51 -4.81 2.72 8.63
N ILE A 52 -4.83 3.08 7.36
CA ILE A 52 -5.64 2.43 6.33
C ILE A 52 -4.86 1.27 5.72
N ASP A 53 -5.46 0.09 5.70
CA ASP A 53 -4.89 -1.14 5.16
C ASP A 53 -5.02 -1.15 3.63
N SER A 54 -4.14 -0.43 2.95
CA SER A 54 -4.07 -0.40 1.49
C SER A 54 -2.62 -0.38 1.01
N GLY A 55 -2.37 -0.88 -0.18
CA GLY A 55 -1.04 -0.81 -0.79
C GLY A 55 -0.67 0.59 -1.25
N ILE A 56 -1.69 1.40 -1.56
CA ILE A 56 -1.56 2.80 -1.98
C ILE A 56 -2.51 3.65 -1.15
N CYS A 57 -2.06 4.78 -0.65
CA CYS A 57 -2.92 5.74 0.03
C CYS A 57 -2.52 7.16 -0.32
N HIS A 58 -3.48 7.94 -0.80
CA HIS A 58 -3.28 9.33 -1.20
C HIS A 58 -3.84 10.30 -0.16
N VAL A 59 -3.13 11.36 0.13
CA VAL A 59 -3.65 12.48 0.92
C VAL A 59 -4.01 13.61 -0.02
N ASN A 60 -5.30 13.98 -0.04
CA ASN A 60 -5.88 15.00 -0.91
C ASN A 60 -5.71 14.72 -2.42
N GLY A 61 -5.53 13.46 -2.78
CA GLY A 61 -5.46 13.00 -4.17
C GLY A 61 -6.49 11.90 -4.45
N PRO A 62 -6.80 11.64 -5.73
CA PRO A 62 -7.74 10.59 -6.11
C PRO A 62 -7.15 9.20 -5.92
N THR A 63 -8.00 8.20 -5.70
CA THR A 63 -7.58 6.79 -5.61
C THR A 63 -7.06 6.23 -6.94
N VAL A 64 -7.50 6.82 -8.06
CA VAL A 64 -7.05 6.46 -9.41
C VAL A 64 -5.91 7.40 -9.80
N HIS A 65 -4.74 7.19 -9.18
CA HIS A 65 -3.51 7.89 -9.50
C HIS A 65 -2.36 6.89 -9.47
N ASP A 66 -1.60 6.85 -10.54
CA ASP A 66 -0.44 5.98 -10.70
C ASP A 66 0.72 6.71 -11.37
N GLU A 67 1.93 6.36 -10.97
CA GLU A 67 3.17 6.83 -11.58
C GLU A 67 4.09 5.63 -11.81
N ALA A 68 4.60 5.50 -13.04
CA ALA A 68 5.33 4.31 -13.50
C ALA A 68 6.54 3.91 -12.63
N GLN A 69 7.14 4.86 -11.91
CA GLN A 69 8.27 4.62 -11.01
C GLN A 69 7.86 4.27 -9.58
N MET A 70 6.59 4.43 -9.22
CA MET A 70 6.10 4.17 -7.86
C MET A 70 5.68 2.71 -7.68
N PRO A 71 5.77 2.16 -6.46
CA PRO A 71 5.43 0.77 -6.19
C PRO A 71 3.91 0.57 -6.19
N PHE A 72 3.35 0.24 -7.33
CA PHE A 72 1.93 -0.04 -7.49
C PHE A 72 1.59 -1.47 -7.05
N GLY A 73 0.59 -1.62 -6.21
CA GLY A 73 0.07 -2.92 -5.78
C GLY A 73 -0.74 -2.84 -4.50
N GLY A 74 -1.50 -3.88 -4.23
CA GLY A 74 -2.41 -3.98 -3.10
C GLY A 74 -1.88 -4.80 -1.93
N VAL A 75 -2.72 -4.91 -0.93
CA VAL A 75 -2.63 -5.84 0.20
C VAL A 75 -3.92 -6.64 0.30
N LYS A 76 -4.02 -7.59 1.20
CA LYS A 76 -5.19 -8.46 1.38
C LYS A 76 -5.52 -9.18 0.05
N ALA A 77 -6.80 -9.33 -0.29
CA ALA A 77 -7.26 -9.97 -1.52
C ALA A 77 -6.98 -9.17 -2.81
N SER A 78 -6.53 -7.92 -2.70
CA SER A 78 -6.09 -7.12 -3.86
C SER A 78 -4.78 -7.58 -4.47
N GLY A 79 -4.10 -8.55 -3.88
CA GLY A 79 -2.97 -9.25 -4.50
C GLY A 79 -1.64 -9.08 -3.77
N TYR A 80 -0.59 -9.60 -4.39
CA TYR A 80 0.76 -9.68 -3.86
C TYR A 80 1.74 -8.90 -4.73
N GLY A 81 2.88 -8.54 -4.14
CA GLY A 81 3.96 -7.88 -4.85
C GLY A 81 3.68 -6.44 -5.24
N ARG A 82 4.62 -5.86 -5.96
CA ARG A 82 4.54 -4.48 -6.44
C ARG A 82 5.05 -4.37 -7.86
N PHE A 83 4.34 -3.61 -8.69
CA PHE A 83 4.80 -3.16 -10.00
C PHE A 83 5.49 -1.80 -9.89
N GLY A 84 6.14 -1.39 -10.96
CA GLY A 84 6.74 -0.07 -11.09
C GLY A 84 8.16 0.03 -10.53
N GLY A 85 9.02 0.73 -11.25
CA GLY A 85 10.38 1.09 -10.88
C GLY A 85 11.21 -0.06 -10.28
N LYS A 86 11.92 0.24 -9.22
CA LYS A 86 12.78 -0.75 -8.52
C LYS A 86 11.98 -1.87 -7.84
N ALA A 87 10.76 -1.60 -7.43
CA ALA A 87 9.91 -2.59 -6.80
C ALA A 87 9.57 -3.73 -7.77
N GLY A 88 9.18 -3.40 -9.01
CA GLY A 88 8.92 -4.40 -10.04
C GLY A 88 10.16 -5.23 -10.37
N ILE A 89 11.36 -4.64 -10.40
CA ILE A 89 12.61 -5.40 -10.59
C ILE A 89 12.82 -6.37 -9.45
N ALA A 90 12.59 -5.94 -8.21
CA ALA A 90 12.78 -6.79 -7.03
C ALA A 90 11.85 -8.02 -7.03
N GLU A 91 10.63 -7.91 -7.54
CA GLU A 91 9.69 -9.05 -7.64
C GLU A 91 10.16 -10.17 -8.58
N PHE A 92 11.01 -9.86 -9.56
CA PHE A 92 11.51 -10.82 -10.55
C PHE A 92 12.99 -11.17 -10.36
N THR A 93 13.60 -10.79 -9.24
CA THR A 93 15.02 -11.02 -8.95
C THR A 93 15.22 -11.56 -7.54
N GLU A 94 16.28 -12.34 -7.36
CA GLU A 94 16.72 -12.81 -6.07
C GLU A 94 18.09 -12.23 -5.73
N LEU A 95 18.25 -11.82 -4.47
CA LEU A 95 19.53 -11.35 -3.97
C LEU A 95 20.45 -12.54 -3.67
N ARG A 96 21.68 -12.49 -4.21
CA ARG A 96 22.74 -13.45 -3.91
C ARG A 96 23.95 -12.71 -3.38
N TRP A 97 24.44 -13.14 -2.25
CA TRP A 97 25.75 -12.73 -1.75
C TRP A 97 26.82 -13.73 -2.17
N ILE A 98 27.86 -13.26 -2.85
CA ILE A 98 29.02 -14.05 -3.23
C ILE A 98 30.25 -13.39 -2.63
N THR A 99 31.04 -14.17 -1.88
CA THR A 99 32.37 -13.78 -1.37
C THR A 99 33.43 -14.59 -2.08
N ILE A 100 34.53 -13.95 -2.42
CA ILE A 100 35.73 -14.61 -2.99
C ILE A 100 36.87 -14.29 -2.06
N GLU A 101 37.48 -15.35 -1.50
CA GLU A 101 38.68 -15.24 -0.74
C GLU A 101 39.88 -15.54 -1.63
N THR A 102 40.84 -14.63 -1.64
CA THR A 102 42.03 -14.75 -2.50
C THR A 102 43.28 -15.13 -1.71
N GLY A 103 43.13 -15.43 -0.41
CA GLY A 103 44.22 -15.84 0.47
C GLY A 103 43.74 -16.64 1.69
N PRO A 104 44.65 -17.25 2.47
CA PRO A 104 44.25 -17.99 3.67
C PRO A 104 43.59 -17.07 4.71
N GLN A 105 42.40 -17.47 5.16
CA GLN A 105 41.71 -16.78 6.24
C GLN A 105 42.32 -17.14 7.61
N HIS A 106 42.52 -16.13 8.43
CA HIS A 106 42.87 -16.31 9.83
C HIS A 106 41.58 -16.20 10.67
N TYR A 107 41.15 -17.32 11.24
CA TYR A 107 40.01 -17.32 12.14
C TYR A 107 40.47 -16.92 13.55
N PRO A 108 39.89 -15.87 14.14
CA PRO A 108 40.17 -15.60 15.55
C PRO A 108 39.52 -16.71 16.39
N ILE A 109 40.31 -17.50 17.01
CA ILE A 109 39.93 -18.52 18.01
C ILE A 109 40.11 -17.91 19.40
#